data_a77cc8ea2db84730ed9ce6263475e347
#
_entry.id   a77cc8ea2db84730ed9ce6263475e347
#
_cell.length_a   1.000
_cell.length_b   1.000
_cell.length_c   1.000
_cell.angle_alpha   90.00
_cell.angle_beta   90.00
_cell.angle_gamma   90.00
#
_symmetry.space_group_name_H-M   'P 1'
#
loop_
_entity.id
_entity.type
_entity.pdbx_description
1 polymer ?
#
loop_
_entity_poly.entity_id
_entity_poly.type
_entity_poly.pdbx_seq_one_letter_code
_entity_poly.pdbx_strand_id
1 'polypeptide(L)'
;MRSRRDPISSSEPMVVRRHRPMYQVALFMGLLLLLGLVVMYAIGPQRANLLNYAYGTSYSDNFFFNKQLIGVILSVVAFAVCALIPHQLFTKKYAKALFLLGLGLCVALVILGAVFHAPFATDTNGAYRWFYLGSFGSFQPSELLKFGALLFVAGFLGMRAGQGKINSVSDTLIPLAIATGTALLVVVVLQKDLGTGVSLLAIVLSMLLVAGLSGKIMLRVLAILAIACLVFIVSAPHRIERVVTFM
;
A
#
# COMPACT_ATOMS: atom_id res chain seq x y z
N MET A 1 -20.31 56.64 32.15
CA MET A 1 -19.18 55.71 32.53
C MET A 1 -19.37 54.42 31.77
N ARG A 2 -18.68 54.24 30.63
CA ARG A 2 -18.69 53.00 29.84
C ARG A 2 -17.41 52.24 30.21
N SER A 3 -17.57 51.09 30.89
CA SER A 3 -16.49 50.14 31.21
C SER A 3 -15.98 49.52 29.90
N ARG A 4 -14.73 49.83 29.54
CA ARG A 4 -13.95 49.09 28.54
C ARG A 4 -13.69 47.68 29.07
N ARG A 5 -14.29 46.69 28.43
CA ARG A 5 -13.86 45.28 28.59
C ARG A 5 -12.62 45.09 27.71
N ASP A 6 -11.49 44.88 28.34
CA ASP A 6 -10.27 44.46 27.67
C ASP A 6 -10.48 43.09 27.00
N PRO A 7 -9.99 42.85 25.77
CA PRO A 7 -10.05 41.56 25.17
C PRO A 7 -9.02 40.67 25.90
N ILE A 8 -9.54 39.64 26.60
CA ILE A 8 -8.74 38.58 27.20
C ILE A 8 -7.98 37.87 26.08
N SER A 9 -6.68 38.13 25.97
CA SER A 9 -5.76 37.37 25.14
C SER A 9 -5.55 36.01 25.78
N SER A 10 -6.40 35.04 25.49
CA SER A 10 -6.16 33.64 25.85
C SER A 10 -5.19 33.03 24.86
N SER A 11 -3.92 33.36 25.01
CA SER A 11 -2.83 32.52 24.49
C SER A 11 -2.63 31.36 25.45
N GLU A 12 -3.60 30.44 25.52
CA GLU A 12 -3.35 29.16 26.11
C GLU A 12 -2.28 28.43 25.28
N PRO A 13 -1.18 28.00 25.88
CA PRO A 13 -0.18 27.22 25.17
C PRO A 13 -0.89 25.95 24.67
N MET A 14 -0.93 25.77 23.34
CA MET A 14 -1.43 24.55 22.72
C MET A 14 -0.63 23.37 23.32
N VAL A 15 -1.27 22.65 24.26
CA VAL A 15 -0.70 21.44 24.84
C VAL A 15 -0.56 20.43 23.71
N VAL A 16 0.62 20.36 23.15
CA VAL A 16 0.99 19.30 22.19
C VAL A 16 0.91 17.99 22.95
N ARG A 17 -0.24 17.29 22.84
CA ARG A 17 -0.38 15.95 23.37
C ARG A 17 0.66 15.09 22.68
N ARG A 18 1.77 14.81 23.36
CA ARG A 18 2.72 13.77 22.96
C ARG A 18 1.96 12.44 23.01
N HIS A 19 1.53 11.94 21.85
CA HIS A 19 0.96 10.61 21.77
C HIS A 19 2.02 9.62 22.23
N ARG A 20 1.67 8.85 23.27
CA ARG A 20 2.56 7.76 23.73
C ARG A 20 2.63 6.72 22.60
N PRO A 21 3.83 6.24 22.25
CA PRO A 21 3.97 5.20 21.24
C PRO A 21 3.19 3.95 21.66
N MET A 22 2.49 3.34 20.73
CA MET A 22 1.72 2.12 20.97
C MET A 22 2.68 0.92 20.93
N TYR A 23 3.39 0.67 22.04
CA TYR A 23 4.36 -0.43 22.16
C TYR A 23 3.77 -1.80 21.84
N GLN A 24 2.48 -2.02 22.07
CA GLN A 24 1.78 -3.25 21.73
C GLN A 24 1.85 -3.56 20.23
N VAL A 25 1.65 -2.55 19.36
CA VAL A 25 1.76 -2.73 17.90
C VAL A 25 3.18 -3.12 17.50
N ALA A 26 4.19 -2.42 18.06
CA ALA A 26 5.59 -2.74 17.81
C ALA A 26 5.95 -4.16 18.30
N LEU A 27 5.42 -4.58 19.46
CA LEU A 27 5.62 -5.92 19.99
C LEU A 27 5.04 -6.99 19.06
N PHE A 28 3.77 -6.85 18.65
CA PHE A 28 3.14 -7.82 17.74
C PHE A 28 3.82 -7.87 16.37
N MET A 29 4.24 -6.73 15.84
CA MET A 29 5.04 -6.69 14.61
C MET A 29 6.37 -7.43 14.78
N GLY A 30 7.08 -7.21 15.89
CA GLY A 30 8.32 -7.91 16.22
C GLY A 30 8.13 -9.41 16.31
N LEU A 31 7.07 -9.87 16.99
CA LEU A 31 6.74 -11.30 17.10
C LEU A 31 6.44 -11.92 15.74
N LEU A 32 5.71 -11.23 14.85
CA LEU A 32 5.44 -11.71 13.49
C LEU A 32 6.71 -11.78 12.64
N LEU A 33 7.62 -10.82 12.77
CA LEU A 33 8.91 -10.85 12.08
C LEU A 33 9.79 -12.01 12.58
N LEU A 34 9.83 -12.26 13.89
CA LEU A 34 10.54 -13.40 14.46
C LEU A 34 9.93 -14.72 13.99
N LEU A 35 8.60 -14.84 13.98
CA LEU A 35 7.93 -16.02 13.44
C LEU A 35 8.31 -16.25 11.98
N GLY A 36 8.32 -15.18 11.16
CA GLY A 36 8.76 -15.24 9.76
C GLY A 36 10.19 -15.75 9.61
N LEU A 37 11.12 -15.30 10.47
CA LEU A 37 12.51 -15.81 10.48
C LEU A 37 12.57 -17.28 10.85
N VAL A 38 11.82 -17.74 11.86
CA VAL A 38 11.77 -19.15 12.26
C VAL A 38 11.25 -20.01 11.12
N VAL A 39 10.18 -19.59 10.46
CA VAL A 39 9.62 -20.29 9.29
C VAL A 39 10.64 -20.37 8.16
N MET A 40 11.34 -19.26 7.85
CA MET A 40 12.35 -19.24 6.78
C MET A 40 13.58 -20.11 7.14
N TYR A 41 13.95 -20.21 8.40
CA TYR A 41 15.00 -21.12 8.86
C TYR A 41 14.58 -22.58 8.67
N ALA A 42 13.33 -22.92 8.99
CA ALA A 42 12.83 -24.30 8.90
C ALA A 42 12.62 -24.76 7.45
N ILE A 43 12.08 -23.91 6.57
CA ILE A 43 11.71 -24.28 5.19
C ILE A 43 12.83 -23.94 4.19
N GLY A 44 13.71 -23.02 4.52
CA GLY A 44 14.76 -22.50 3.64
C GLY A 44 15.66 -23.59 3.02
N PRO A 45 16.20 -24.54 3.78
CA PRO A 45 17.05 -25.59 3.26
C PRO A 45 16.34 -26.48 2.23
N GLN A 46 15.10 -26.87 2.52
CA GLN A 46 14.29 -27.68 1.59
C GLN A 46 14.03 -26.93 0.28
N ARG A 47 13.75 -25.64 0.36
CA ARG A 47 13.54 -24.78 -0.82
C ARG A 47 14.83 -24.62 -1.64
N ALA A 48 15.98 -24.45 -0.98
CA ALA A 48 17.28 -24.37 -1.63
C ALA A 48 17.59 -25.65 -2.39
N ASN A 49 17.44 -26.81 -1.74
CA ASN A 49 17.69 -28.11 -2.35
C ASN A 49 16.78 -28.38 -3.55
N LEU A 50 15.49 -28.04 -3.46
CA LEU A 50 14.55 -28.19 -4.57
C LEU A 50 14.95 -27.33 -5.79
N LEU A 51 15.38 -26.09 -5.58
CA LEU A 51 15.84 -25.22 -6.67
C LEU A 51 17.18 -25.69 -7.24
N ASN A 52 18.10 -26.16 -6.40
CA ASN A 52 19.37 -26.71 -6.83
C ASN A 52 19.14 -27.93 -7.74
N TYR A 53 18.21 -28.81 -7.37
CA TYR A 53 17.85 -29.98 -8.18
C TYR A 53 17.13 -29.58 -9.48
N ALA A 54 16.14 -28.69 -9.42
CA ALA A 54 15.28 -28.36 -10.56
C ALA A 54 15.96 -27.45 -11.59
N TYR A 55 16.85 -26.54 -11.16
CA TYR A 55 17.44 -25.50 -12.00
C TYR A 55 18.97 -25.51 -12.02
N GLY A 56 19.64 -26.49 -11.39
CA GLY A 56 21.11 -26.58 -11.35
C GLY A 56 21.75 -25.39 -10.58
N THR A 57 21.04 -24.75 -9.67
CA THR A 57 21.59 -23.68 -8.84
C THR A 57 22.44 -24.25 -7.70
N SER A 58 23.28 -23.43 -7.07
CA SER A 58 24.15 -23.83 -5.95
C SER A 58 23.84 -23.00 -4.68
N TYR A 59 22.57 -22.90 -4.30
CA TYR A 59 22.17 -22.18 -3.09
C TYR A 59 22.59 -22.98 -1.83
N SER A 60 23.16 -22.27 -0.85
CA SER A 60 23.41 -22.83 0.49
C SER A 60 22.10 -23.02 1.26
N ASP A 61 22.09 -23.92 2.25
CA ASP A 61 20.91 -24.17 3.11
C ASP A 61 20.40 -22.92 3.80
N ASN A 62 21.29 -22.00 4.16
CA ASN A 62 20.96 -20.77 4.84
C ASN A 62 20.65 -19.58 3.90
N PHE A 63 20.66 -19.80 2.58
CA PHE A 63 20.52 -18.70 1.60
C PHE A 63 19.24 -17.88 1.83
N PHE A 64 18.10 -18.56 1.93
CA PHE A 64 16.80 -17.89 2.11
C PHE A 64 16.67 -17.23 3.47
N PHE A 65 17.19 -17.88 4.53
CA PHE A 65 17.22 -17.31 5.87
C PHE A 65 18.06 -16.03 5.93
N ASN A 66 19.27 -16.04 5.40
CA ASN A 66 20.14 -14.86 5.37
C ASN A 66 19.53 -13.71 4.57
N LYS A 67 18.90 -14.01 3.44
CA LYS A 67 18.19 -13.01 2.64
C LYS A 67 17.03 -12.37 3.41
N GLN A 68 16.25 -13.19 4.12
CA GLN A 68 15.17 -12.71 4.98
C GLN A 68 15.69 -11.87 6.15
N LEU A 69 16.77 -12.31 6.79
CA LEU A 69 17.39 -11.60 7.91
C LEU A 69 17.86 -10.19 7.50
N ILE A 70 18.53 -10.08 6.35
CA ILE A 70 18.95 -8.79 5.79
C ILE A 70 17.72 -7.91 5.54
N GLY A 71 16.65 -8.46 4.96
CA GLY A 71 15.39 -7.75 4.75
C GLY A 71 14.77 -7.24 6.04
N VAL A 72 14.77 -8.04 7.10
CA VAL A 72 14.26 -7.65 8.43
C VAL A 72 15.10 -6.52 9.02
N ILE A 73 16.43 -6.61 8.96
CA ILE A 73 17.33 -5.54 9.47
C ILE A 73 17.05 -4.23 8.73
N LEU A 74 16.98 -4.26 7.40
CA LEU A 74 16.66 -3.08 6.60
C LEU A 74 15.27 -2.50 6.93
N SER A 75 14.28 -3.37 7.16
CA SER A 75 12.93 -2.96 7.53
C SER A 75 12.88 -2.29 8.91
N VAL A 76 13.64 -2.80 9.90
CA VAL A 76 13.73 -2.19 11.24
C VAL A 76 14.39 -0.81 11.14
N VAL A 77 15.46 -0.67 10.35
CA VAL A 77 16.10 0.63 10.12
C VAL A 77 15.14 1.61 9.43
N ALA A 78 14.46 1.17 8.37
CA ALA A 78 13.47 1.99 7.68
C ALA A 78 12.31 2.40 8.60
N PHE A 79 11.82 1.47 9.43
CA PHE A 79 10.80 1.74 10.44
C PHE A 79 11.26 2.81 11.44
N ALA A 80 12.47 2.68 11.98
CA ALA A 80 13.03 3.64 12.93
C ALA A 80 13.17 5.05 12.29
N VAL A 81 13.67 5.12 11.07
CA VAL A 81 13.77 6.38 10.32
C VAL A 81 12.39 7.00 10.09
N CYS A 82 11.42 6.22 9.63
CA CYS A 82 10.05 6.71 9.41
C CYS A 82 9.37 7.15 10.70
N ALA A 83 9.64 6.48 11.83
CA ALA A 83 9.08 6.84 13.13
C ALA A 83 9.62 8.19 13.67
N LEU A 84 10.82 8.59 13.26
CA LEU A 84 11.43 9.88 13.65
C LEU A 84 10.94 11.05 12.80
N ILE A 85 10.42 10.79 11.60
CA ILE A 85 9.96 11.84 10.69
C ILE A 85 8.54 12.28 11.07
N PRO A 86 8.28 13.59 11.22
CA PRO A 86 6.93 14.08 11.52
C PRO A 86 5.93 13.66 10.45
N HIS A 87 4.85 12.99 10.86
CA HIS A 87 3.81 12.50 9.94
C HIS A 87 3.23 13.59 9.02
N GLN A 88 3.24 14.85 9.47
CA GLN A 88 2.76 15.99 8.69
C GLN A 88 3.55 16.22 7.40
N LEU A 89 4.84 15.90 7.37
CA LEU A 89 5.66 15.98 6.16
C LEU A 89 5.16 14.98 5.11
N PHE A 90 4.88 13.76 5.54
CA PHE A 90 4.37 12.74 4.64
C PHE A 90 2.96 13.07 4.13
N THR A 91 2.03 13.45 5.01
CA THR A 91 0.62 13.63 4.64
C THR A 91 0.32 14.95 3.92
N LYS A 92 1.04 16.03 4.24
CA LYS A 92 0.79 17.36 3.65
C LYS A 92 1.71 17.67 2.47
N LYS A 93 3.02 17.38 2.59
CA LYS A 93 4.02 17.82 1.60
C LYS A 93 4.30 16.74 0.54
N TYR A 94 4.53 15.50 0.96
CA TYR A 94 5.04 14.46 0.08
C TYR A 94 4.00 13.42 -0.36
N ALA A 95 2.80 13.41 0.24
CA ALA A 95 1.78 12.41 -0.06
C ALA A 95 1.44 12.28 -1.55
N LYS A 96 1.16 13.43 -2.20
CA LYS A 96 0.86 13.48 -3.64
C LYS A 96 2.05 13.03 -4.49
N ALA A 97 3.26 13.48 -4.12
CA ALA A 97 4.47 13.11 -4.85
C ALA A 97 4.76 11.62 -4.74
N LEU A 98 4.62 11.01 -3.55
CA LEU A 98 4.80 9.58 -3.33
C LEU A 98 3.75 8.74 -4.09
N PHE A 99 2.51 9.18 -4.11
CA PHE A 99 1.45 8.52 -4.87
C PHE A 99 1.75 8.54 -6.37
N LEU A 100 2.09 9.71 -6.92
CA LEU A 100 2.42 9.87 -8.34
C LEU A 100 3.71 9.14 -8.72
N LEU A 101 4.71 9.14 -7.83
CA LEU A 101 5.96 8.38 -8.02
C LEU A 101 5.67 6.87 -8.08
N GLY A 102 4.89 6.33 -7.14
CA GLY A 102 4.48 4.93 -7.15
C GLY A 102 3.71 4.56 -8.42
N LEU A 103 2.77 5.41 -8.82
CA LEU A 103 1.99 5.22 -10.05
C LEU A 103 2.90 5.25 -11.29
N GLY A 104 3.79 6.24 -11.39
CA GLY A 104 4.74 6.39 -12.48
C GLY A 104 5.71 5.20 -12.58
N LEU A 105 6.21 4.70 -11.45
CA LEU A 105 7.08 3.51 -11.43
C LEU A 105 6.32 2.25 -11.85
N CYS A 106 5.03 2.09 -11.48
CA CYS A 106 4.23 0.97 -11.97
C CYS A 106 4.06 1.01 -13.49
N VAL A 107 3.75 2.17 -14.05
CA VAL A 107 3.62 2.35 -15.51
C VAL A 107 4.97 2.16 -16.21
N ALA A 108 6.03 2.76 -15.67
CA ALA A 108 7.39 2.62 -16.21
C ALA A 108 7.83 1.16 -16.27
N LEU A 109 7.56 0.37 -15.20
CA LEU A 109 7.89 -1.05 -15.18
C LEU A 109 7.20 -1.83 -16.31
N VAL A 110 5.92 -1.56 -16.56
CA VAL A 110 5.18 -2.22 -17.63
C VAL A 110 5.74 -1.82 -19.00
N ILE A 111 6.03 -0.55 -19.22
CA ILE A 111 6.60 -0.06 -20.49
C ILE A 111 8.00 -0.64 -20.70
N LEU A 112 8.87 -0.59 -19.69
CA LEU A 112 10.24 -1.12 -19.76
C LEU A 112 10.26 -2.64 -20.01
N GLY A 113 9.32 -3.37 -19.40
CA GLY A 113 9.21 -4.82 -19.61
C GLY A 113 8.58 -5.18 -20.95
N ALA A 114 7.40 -4.63 -21.27
CA ALA A 114 6.62 -5.05 -22.42
C ALA A 114 7.14 -4.47 -23.75
N VAL A 115 7.70 -3.24 -23.74
CA VAL A 115 8.16 -2.56 -24.96
C VAL A 115 9.67 -2.69 -25.14
N PHE A 116 10.42 -2.42 -24.06
CA PHE A 116 11.89 -2.39 -24.14
C PHE A 116 12.56 -3.72 -23.76
N HIS A 117 11.82 -4.70 -23.26
CA HIS A 117 12.33 -6.02 -22.83
C HIS A 117 13.54 -5.89 -21.88
N ALA A 118 13.49 -4.91 -20.97
CA ALA A 118 14.60 -4.59 -20.08
C ALA A 118 14.91 -5.77 -19.13
N PRO A 119 16.18 -6.17 -18.96
CA PRO A 119 16.54 -7.37 -18.22
C PRO A 119 16.19 -7.32 -16.73
N PHE A 120 16.00 -6.13 -16.18
CA PHE A 120 15.56 -5.92 -14.81
C PHE A 120 14.02 -5.92 -14.63
N ALA A 121 13.26 -5.94 -15.71
CA ALA A 121 11.80 -6.02 -15.72
C ALA A 121 11.37 -7.36 -16.30
N THR A 122 11.44 -8.41 -15.51
CA THR A 122 11.18 -9.77 -15.99
C THR A 122 9.68 -10.10 -15.95
N ASP A 123 9.19 -10.73 -17.00
CA ASP A 123 7.86 -11.29 -17.07
C ASP A 123 7.73 -12.45 -16.05
N THR A 124 6.72 -12.37 -15.22
CA THR A 124 6.34 -13.43 -14.30
C THR A 124 4.88 -13.79 -14.57
N ASN A 125 4.63 -14.91 -15.25
CA ASN A 125 3.29 -15.38 -15.64
C ASN A 125 2.49 -14.36 -16.48
N GLY A 126 3.13 -13.74 -17.46
CA GLY A 126 2.50 -12.76 -18.34
C GLY A 126 2.25 -11.39 -17.72
N ALA A 127 3.00 -11.03 -16.68
CA ALA A 127 2.85 -9.76 -16.00
C ALA A 127 4.18 -9.20 -15.48
N TYR A 128 4.36 -7.89 -15.62
CA TYR A 128 5.52 -7.15 -15.14
C TYR A 128 5.16 -6.49 -13.80
N ARG A 129 5.66 -7.10 -12.69
CA ARG A 129 5.30 -6.65 -11.31
C ARG A 129 6.51 -6.24 -10.49
N TRP A 130 7.70 -6.72 -10.84
CA TRP A 130 8.92 -6.60 -10.05
C TRP A 130 10.07 -6.03 -10.85
N PHE A 131 10.79 -5.09 -10.26
CA PHE A 131 12.15 -4.75 -10.68
C PHE A 131 13.12 -5.74 -10.01
N TYR A 132 13.90 -6.44 -10.81
CA TYR A 132 14.94 -7.35 -10.33
C TYR A 132 16.28 -6.62 -10.32
N LEU A 133 16.87 -6.46 -9.12
CA LEU A 133 18.11 -5.73 -8.89
C LEU A 133 19.29 -6.70 -8.70
N GLY A 134 19.25 -7.87 -9.30
CA GLY A 134 20.27 -8.90 -9.18
C GLY A 134 20.42 -9.38 -7.75
N SER A 135 21.64 -9.34 -7.21
CA SER A 135 21.96 -9.77 -5.83
C SER A 135 21.30 -8.90 -4.74
N PHE A 136 20.93 -7.65 -5.05
CA PHE A 136 20.24 -6.76 -4.11
C PHE A 136 18.77 -7.14 -3.88
N GLY A 137 18.21 -8.04 -4.69
CA GLY A 137 16.84 -8.51 -4.53
C GLY A 137 15.88 -7.97 -5.58
N SER A 138 14.59 -7.85 -5.21
CA SER A 138 13.55 -7.35 -6.09
C SER A 138 12.74 -6.26 -5.37
N PHE A 139 12.26 -5.29 -6.14
CA PHE A 139 11.42 -4.19 -5.68
C PHE A 139 10.10 -4.19 -6.44
N GLN A 140 8.99 -4.12 -5.71
CA GLN A 140 7.65 -4.03 -6.29
C GLN A 140 7.13 -2.59 -6.21
N PRO A 141 6.99 -1.87 -7.32
CA PRO A 141 6.53 -0.48 -7.31
C PRO A 141 5.13 -0.30 -6.73
N SER A 142 4.26 -1.30 -6.86
CA SER A 142 2.91 -1.24 -6.32
C SER A 142 2.86 -1.24 -4.77
N GLU A 143 3.90 -1.71 -4.08
CA GLU A 143 4.03 -1.54 -2.63
C GLU A 143 4.24 -0.06 -2.27
N LEU A 144 5.11 0.63 -3.02
CA LEU A 144 5.28 2.08 -2.85
C LEU A 144 4.00 2.84 -3.20
N LEU A 145 3.28 2.40 -4.24
CA LEU A 145 1.99 2.99 -4.63
C LEU A 145 0.95 2.84 -3.52
N LYS A 146 0.84 1.68 -2.87
CA LYS A 146 -0.07 1.48 -1.73
C LYS A 146 0.26 2.42 -0.57
N PHE A 147 1.55 2.54 -0.24
CA PHE A 147 1.99 3.47 0.80
C PHE A 147 1.70 4.93 0.42
N GLY A 148 2.01 5.32 -0.81
CA GLY A 148 1.69 6.64 -1.34
C GLY A 148 0.19 6.93 -1.36
N ALA A 149 -0.64 5.94 -1.72
CA ALA A 149 -2.09 6.03 -1.71
C ALA A 149 -2.62 6.22 -0.28
N LEU A 150 -2.12 5.46 0.70
CA LEU A 150 -2.48 5.61 2.11
C LEU A 150 -2.26 7.05 2.58
N LEU A 151 -1.08 7.60 2.34
CA LEU A 151 -0.72 8.95 2.76
C LEU A 151 -1.51 10.03 2.01
N PHE A 152 -1.70 9.85 0.69
CA PHE A 152 -2.47 10.78 -0.14
C PHE A 152 -3.94 10.83 0.30
N VAL A 153 -4.57 9.67 0.47
CA VAL A 153 -5.97 9.57 0.89
C VAL A 153 -6.15 10.13 2.30
N ALA A 154 -5.22 9.83 3.23
CA ALA A 154 -5.24 10.40 4.59
C ALA A 154 -5.20 11.92 4.58
N GLY A 155 -4.26 12.51 3.84
CA GLY A 155 -4.12 13.96 3.72
C GLY A 155 -5.34 14.61 3.05
N PHE A 156 -5.84 14.00 1.96
CA PHE A 156 -7.00 14.47 1.23
C PHE A 156 -8.28 14.43 2.08
N LEU A 157 -8.58 13.29 2.71
CA LEU A 157 -9.77 13.14 3.55
C LEU A 157 -9.68 14.01 4.81
N GLY A 158 -8.51 14.14 5.42
CA GLY A 158 -8.29 15.04 6.56
C GLY A 158 -8.61 16.51 6.22
N MET A 159 -8.18 16.96 5.03
CA MET A 159 -8.53 18.30 4.53
C MET A 159 -10.04 18.44 4.30
N ARG A 160 -10.70 17.45 3.68
CA ARG A 160 -12.14 17.47 3.41
C ARG A 160 -12.97 17.38 4.69
N ALA A 161 -12.51 16.63 5.68
CA ALA A 161 -13.13 16.57 7.01
C ALA A 161 -13.12 17.96 7.68
N GLY A 162 -11.99 18.65 7.66
CA GLY A 162 -11.88 20.01 8.19
C GLY A 162 -12.77 21.02 7.49
N GLN A 163 -13.17 20.79 6.23
CA GLN A 163 -14.11 21.60 5.45
C GLN A 163 -15.59 21.18 5.61
N GLY A 164 -15.88 20.09 6.36
CA GLY A 164 -17.22 19.50 6.46
C GLY A 164 -17.73 18.87 5.16
N LYS A 165 -16.85 18.54 4.20
CA LYS A 165 -17.19 18.09 2.85
C LYS A 165 -17.00 16.58 2.61
N ILE A 166 -16.84 15.78 3.65
CA ILE A 166 -16.62 14.34 3.51
C ILE A 166 -17.72 13.65 2.69
N ASN A 167 -18.97 14.05 2.90
CA ASN A 167 -20.13 13.47 2.22
C ASN A 167 -20.45 14.11 0.86
N SER A 168 -19.65 15.06 0.41
CA SER A 168 -19.83 15.69 -0.91
C SER A 168 -19.35 14.75 -2.01
N VAL A 169 -20.25 14.45 -2.95
CA VAL A 169 -19.93 13.60 -4.09
C VAL A 169 -18.92 14.30 -5.01
N SER A 170 -19.17 15.56 -5.35
CA SER A 170 -18.34 16.34 -6.28
C SER A 170 -16.98 16.71 -5.70
N ASP A 171 -16.93 17.09 -4.42
CA ASP A 171 -15.69 17.59 -3.81
C ASP A 171 -14.80 16.47 -3.27
N THR A 172 -15.38 15.33 -2.87
CA THR A 172 -14.62 14.25 -2.18
C THR A 172 -14.65 12.95 -2.93
N LEU A 173 -15.84 12.43 -3.28
CA LEU A 173 -15.92 11.08 -3.84
C LEU A 173 -15.42 11.01 -5.28
N ILE A 174 -15.76 11.97 -6.15
CA ILE A 174 -15.30 11.95 -7.55
C ILE A 174 -13.78 12.08 -7.66
N PRO A 175 -13.10 13.08 -7.04
CA PRO A 175 -11.65 13.16 -7.09
C PRO A 175 -10.94 11.91 -6.53
N LEU A 176 -11.48 11.35 -5.43
CA LEU A 176 -10.95 10.13 -4.84
C LEU A 176 -11.15 8.92 -5.74
N ALA A 177 -12.32 8.79 -6.36
CA ALA A 177 -12.63 7.71 -7.31
C ALA A 177 -11.73 7.79 -8.56
N ILE A 178 -11.45 8.98 -9.08
CA ILE A 178 -10.52 9.17 -10.19
C ILE A 178 -9.11 8.70 -9.80
N ALA A 179 -8.58 9.18 -8.66
CA ALA A 179 -7.25 8.82 -8.21
C ALA A 179 -7.13 7.30 -7.94
N THR A 180 -8.10 6.72 -7.22
CA THR A 180 -8.13 5.29 -6.90
C THR A 180 -8.36 4.45 -8.15
N GLY A 181 -9.28 4.88 -9.02
CA GLY A 181 -9.59 4.19 -10.28
C GLY A 181 -8.38 4.14 -11.22
N THR A 182 -7.62 5.23 -11.33
CA THR A 182 -6.37 5.25 -12.11
C THR A 182 -5.34 4.28 -11.53
N ALA A 183 -5.15 4.26 -10.20
CA ALA A 183 -4.24 3.34 -9.55
C ALA A 183 -4.68 1.86 -9.74
N LEU A 184 -5.98 1.59 -9.62
CA LEU A 184 -6.54 0.25 -9.86
C LEU A 184 -6.37 -0.19 -11.32
N LEU A 185 -6.60 0.70 -12.29
CA LEU A 185 -6.41 0.40 -13.69
C LEU A 185 -4.96 -0.01 -13.96
N VAL A 186 -3.99 0.73 -13.43
CA VAL A 186 -2.57 0.39 -13.60
C VAL A 186 -2.23 -0.95 -12.93
N VAL A 187 -2.66 -1.17 -11.69
CA VAL A 187 -2.28 -2.37 -10.93
C VAL A 187 -3.05 -3.61 -11.42
N VAL A 188 -4.38 -3.51 -11.58
CA VAL A 188 -5.23 -4.67 -11.91
C VAL A 188 -5.21 -5.01 -13.39
N VAL A 189 -5.21 -4.00 -14.27
CA VAL A 189 -5.29 -4.23 -15.72
C VAL A 189 -3.89 -4.34 -16.31
N LEU A 190 -3.01 -3.36 -16.11
CA LEU A 190 -1.68 -3.37 -16.74
C LEU A 190 -0.73 -4.37 -16.06
N GLN A 191 -0.68 -4.41 -14.73
CA GLN A 191 0.19 -5.35 -13.98
C GLN A 191 -0.48 -6.71 -13.70
N LYS A 192 -1.78 -6.86 -14.00
CA LYS A 192 -2.58 -8.09 -13.75
C LYS A 192 -2.49 -8.55 -12.28
N ASP A 193 -2.38 -7.62 -11.33
CA ASP A 193 -2.23 -7.90 -9.90
C ASP A 193 -3.52 -7.57 -9.12
N LEU A 194 -4.40 -8.57 -9.06
CA LEU A 194 -5.66 -8.48 -8.33
C LEU A 194 -5.45 -8.34 -6.82
N GLY A 195 -4.47 -9.04 -6.26
CA GLY A 195 -4.20 -9.01 -4.82
C GLY A 195 -3.85 -7.61 -4.31
N THR A 196 -2.96 -6.93 -5.02
CA THR A 196 -2.62 -5.54 -4.74
C THR A 196 -3.81 -4.60 -4.98
N GLY A 197 -4.63 -4.84 -6.03
CA GLY A 197 -5.85 -4.08 -6.28
C GLY A 197 -6.86 -4.16 -5.14
N VAL A 198 -7.12 -5.36 -4.63
CA VAL A 198 -8.02 -5.59 -3.48
C VAL A 198 -7.48 -4.88 -2.22
N SER A 199 -6.19 -5.01 -1.94
CA SER A 199 -5.58 -4.34 -0.77
C SER A 199 -5.66 -2.81 -0.87
N LEU A 200 -5.46 -2.23 -2.05
CA LEU A 200 -5.60 -0.80 -2.30
C LEU A 200 -7.05 -0.32 -2.07
N LEU A 201 -8.04 -1.07 -2.57
CA LEU A 201 -9.45 -0.80 -2.29
C LEU A 201 -9.77 -0.88 -0.79
N ALA A 202 -9.27 -1.91 -0.10
CA ALA A 202 -9.47 -2.07 1.33
C ALA A 202 -8.90 -0.87 2.12
N ILE A 203 -7.72 -0.36 1.75
CA ILE A 203 -7.13 0.85 2.33
C ILE A 203 -8.09 2.04 2.16
N VAL A 204 -8.54 2.32 0.94
CA VAL A 204 -9.38 3.48 0.64
C VAL A 204 -10.73 3.40 1.36
N LEU A 205 -11.38 2.22 1.34
CA LEU A 205 -12.66 2.00 2.01
C LEU A 205 -12.56 2.16 3.52
N SER A 206 -11.52 1.59 4.13
CA SER A 206 -11.26 1.73 5.57
C SER A 206 -11.05 3.19 5.95
N MET A 207 -10.33 3.95 5.13
CA MET A 207 -10.09 5.37 5.38
C MET A 207 -11.36 6.21 5.22
N LEU A 208 -12.24 5.90 4.27
CA LEU A 208 -13.54 6.56 4.12
C LEU A 208 -14.43 6.30 5.34
N LEU A 209 -14.41 5.07 5.89
CA LEU A 209 -15.10 4.74 7.14
C LEU A 209 -14.60 5.59 8.30
N VAL A 210 -13.30 5.62 8.52
CA VAL A 210 -12.68 6.38 9.61
C VAL A 210 -12.87 7.88 9.46
N ALA A 211 -12.93 8.39 8.22
CA ALA A 211 -13.17 9.79 7.92
C ALA A 211 -14.64 10.23 8.19
N GLY A 212 -15.53 9.30 8.49
CA GLY A 212 -16.93 9.60 8.82
C GLY A 212 -17.84 9.72 7.60
N LEU A 213 -17.54 8.97 6.51
CA LEU A 213 -18.48 8.88 5.38
C LEU A 213 -19.81 8.28 5.86
N SER A 214 -20.93 8.88 5.46
CA SER A 214 -22.26 8.41 5.86
C SER A 214 -22.52 6.97 5.38
N GLY A 215 -23.13 6.15 6.22
CA GLY A 215 -23.37 4.74 5.92
C GLY A 215 -24.18 4.52 4.63
N LYS A 216 -25.11 5.42 4.33
CA LYS A 216 -25.90 5.38 3.07
C LYS A 216 -24.99 5.55 1.83
N ILE A 217 -24.03 6.44 1.89
CA ILE A 217 -23.09 6.66 0.77
C ILE A 217 -22.10 5.49 0.71
N MET A 218 -21.60 5.02 1.84
CA MET A 218 -20.72 3.85 1.91
C MET A 218 -21.37 2.63 1.27
N LEU A 219 -22.64 2.36 1.59
CA LEU A 219 -23.38 1.24 1.00
C LEU A 219 -23.49 1.36 -0.53
N ARG A 220 -23.72 2.57 -1.06
CA ARG A 220 -23.73 2.82 -2.51
C ARG A 220 -22.36 2.57 -3.14
N VAL A 221 -21.27 3.04 -2.50
CA VAL A 221 -19.91 2.81 -2.97
C VAL A 221 -19.62 1.30 -3.00
N LEU A 222 -19.97 0.57 -1.94
CA LEU A 222 -19.77 -0.88 -1.88
C LEU A 222 -20.61 -1.61 -2.95
N ALA A 223 -21.87 -1.20 -3.18
CA ALA A 223 -22.71 -1.77 -4.22
C ALA A 223 -22.12 -1.55 -5.62
N ILE A 224 -21.64 -0.34 -5.93
CA ILE A 224 -20.98 -0.03 -7.21
C ILE A 224 -19.72 -0.89 -7.39
N LEU A 225 -18.89 -1.02 -6.35
CA LEU A 225 -17.69 -1.85 -6.39
C LEU A 225 -18.01 -3.33 -6.56
N ALA A 226 -19.05 -3.84 -5.90
CA ALA A 226 -19.51 -5.23 -6.06
C ALA A 226 -19.98 -5.51 -7.49
N ILE A 227 -20.74 -4.60 -8.09
CA ILE A 227 -21.19 -4.71 -9.48
C ILE A 227 -19.98 -4.65 -10.42
N ALA A 228 -19.05 -3.71 -10.21
CA ALA A 228 -17.85 -3.60 -11.02
C ALA A 228 -16.97 -4.86 -10.94
N CYS A 229 -16.83 -5.45 -9.74
CA CYS A 229 -16.12 -6.69 -9.52
C CYS A 229 -16.80 -7.87 -10.23
N LEU A 230 -18.14 -7.98 -10.15
CA LEU A 230 -18.91 -9.00 -10.84
C LEU A 230 -18.73 -8.90 -12.36
N VAL A 231 -18.88 -7.70 -12.92
CA VAL A 231 -18.66 -7.45 -14.36
C VAL A 231 -17.24 -7.82 -14.76
N PHE A 232 -16.24 -7.46 -13.94
CA PHE A 232 -14.84 -7.77 -14.21
C PHE A 232 -14.55 -9.28 -14.19
N ILE A 233 -15.20 -10.06 -13.30
CA ILE A 233 -15.04 -11.51 -13.25
C ILE A 233 -15.72 -12.16 -14.45
N VAL A 234 -16.97 -11.77 -14.75
CA VAL A 234 -17.77 -12.38 -15.83
C VAL A 234 -17.21 -12.03 -17.21
N SER A 235 -16.52 -10.90 -17.37
CA SER A 235 -15.93 -10.47 -18.64
C SER A 235 -14.80 -11.37 -19.18
N ALA A 236 -14.28 -12.33 -18.37
CA ALA A 236 -13.20 -13.21 -18.81
C ALA A 236 -13.35 -14.64 -18.27
N PRO A 237 -13.60 -15.65 -19.16
CA PRO A 237 -13.86 -17.05 -18.79
C PRO A 237 -12.79 -17.66 -17.88
N HIS A 238 -11.51 -17.38 -18.12
CA HIS A 238 -10.41 -17.90 -17.32
C HIS A 238 -10.42 -17.41 -15.84
N ARG A 239 -11.16 -16.32 -15.54
CA ARG A 239 -11.32 -15.82 -14.17
C ARG A 239 -12.43 -16.57 -13.45
N ILE A 240 -13.47 -16.98 -14.19
CA ILE A 240 -14.55 -17.81 -13.66
C ILE A 240 -14.00 -19.18 -13.24
N GLU A 241 -13.16 -19.81 -14.08
CA GLU A 241 -12.52 -21.10 -13.76
C GLU A 241 -11.70 -21.03 -12.47
N ARG A 242 -10.95 -19.95 -12.25
CA ARG A 242 -10.21 -19.76 -10.99
C ARG A 242 -11.14 -19.66 -9.77
N VAL A 243 -12.27 -18.95 -9.88
CA VAL A 243 -13.24 -18.85 -8.77
C VAL A 243 -13.85 -20.21 -8.47
N VAL A 244 -14.22 -20.98 -9.50
CA VAL A 244 -14.79 -22.34 -9.35
C VAL A 244 -13.79 -23.31 -8.74
N THR A 245 -12.49 -23.16 -9.03
CA THR A 245 -11.44 -24.03 -8.47
C THR A 245 -11.25 -23.82 -6.95
N PHE A 246 -11.70 -22.69 -6.40
CA PHE A 246 -11.64 -22.39 -4.96
C PHE A 246 -12.93 -22.71 -4.19
N MET A 247 -13.99 -23.15 -4.90
CA MET A 247 -15.25 -23.66 -4.32
C MET A 247 -15.27 -25.18 -4.27
#